data_f973802f480712f3157d59c715725e96
#
_entry.id   f973802f480712f3157d59c715725e96
#
_cell.length_a   1.000
_cell.length_b   1.000
_cell.length_c   1.000
_cell.angle_alpha   90.00
_cell.angle_beta   90.00
_cell.angle_gamma   90.00
#
_symmetry.space_group_name_H-M   'P 1'
#
loop_
_entity.id
_entity.type
_entity.pdbx_description
1 polymer ?
#
loop_
_entity_poly.entity_id
_entity_poly.type
_entity_poly.pdbx_seq_one_letter_code
_entity_poly.pdbx_strand_id
1 'polypeptide(L)'
;MSIGVILFLIFTIFVLTQYFRFRSKKHEQQRSKLFQRLAGQMGMQFSAKMGSDFRKRLKAFNRFNNRTHRQGHRLSTIRNVLRNNVNGVETLFFECSPRGAGTGRNMEPIFYFKSSSLNLPNFHIRHFNIHQNLFLKSFGKGGVQIDHAAFSQKYLVQCSDENTVRKLFSDEFLDFISSNDSFDVDGNGDQMIVYRAMYEDGSTNNIGRIDLNEFKDVKQKAVKVYKYLSRPG
;
A
#
# COMPACT_ATOMS: atom_id res chain seq x y z
N MET A 1 -4.60 20.67 -44.58
CA MET A 1 -3.88 19.40 -44.27
C MET A 1 -4.53 18.33 -45.16
N SER A 2 -3.75 17.55 -45.94
CA SER A 2 -4.37 16.55 -46.83
C SER A 2 -4.92 15.37 -46.03
N ILE A 3 -6.01 14.77 -46.51
CA ILE A 3 -6.64 13.59 -45.86
C ILE A 3 -5.61 12.47 -45.64
N GLY A 4 -4.64 12.31 -46.57
CA GLY A 4 -3.56 11.32 -46.46
C GLY A 4 -2.67 11.54 -45.23
N VAL A 5 -2.36 12.78 -44.85
CA VAL A 5 -1.57 13.09 -43.65
C VAL A 5 -2.32 12.72 -42.37
N ILE A 6 -3.63 12.98 -42.35
CA ILE A 6 -4.47 12.64 -41.21
C ILE A 6 -4.54 11.12 -41.01
N LEU A 7 -4.75 10.36 -42.07
CA LEU A 7 -4.80 8.89 -42.04
C LEU A 7 -3.45 8.30 -41.60
N PHE A 8 -2.34 8.85 -42.06
CA PHE A 8 -0.99 8.41 -41.64
C PHE A 8 -0.76 8.65 -40.16
N LEU A 9 -1.15 9.81 -39.63
CA LEU A 9 -1.04 10.12 -38.19
C LEU A 9 -1.87 9.16 -37.34
N ILE A 10 -3.13 8.90 -37.74
CA ILE A 10 -4.01 7.96 -37.02
C ILE A 10 -3.41 6.56 -36.99
N PHE A 11 -2.89 6.08 -38.15
CA PHE A 11 -2.24 4.78 -38.23
C PHE A 11 -0.99 4.71 -37.34
N THR A 12 -0.16 5.73 -37.34
CA THR A 12 1.05 5.80 -36.49
C THR A 12 0.71 5.76 -35.02
N ILE A 13 -0.32 6.53 -34.59
CA ILE A 13 -0.81 6.53 -33.20
C ILE A 13 -1.33 5.13 -32.83
N PHE A 14 -2.06 4.49 -33.73
CA PHE A 14 -2.59 3.14 -33.52
C PHE A 14 -1.44 2.13 -33.31
N VAL A 15 -0.45 2.11 -34.20
CA VAL A 15 0.70 1.20 -34.10
C VAL A 15 1.48 1.43 -32.81
N LEU A 16 1.77 2.68 -32.46
CA LEU A 16 2.44 3.04 -31.22
C LEU A 16 1.64 2.56 -29.98
N THR A 17 0.32 2.74 -30.01
CA THR A 17 -0.56 2.31 -28.94
C THR A 17 -0.53 0.78 -28.76
N GLN A 18 -0.56 0.00 -29.85
CA GLN A 18 -0.46 -1.45 -29.81
C GLN A 18 0.92 -1.90 -29.30
N TYR A 19 2.00 -1.25 -29.76
CA TYR A 19 3.36 -1.53 -29.29
C TYR A 19 3.50 -1.30 -27.78
N PHE A 20 3.01 -0.16 -27.26
CA PHE A 20 3.05 0.11 -25.82
C PHE A 20 2.21 -0.87 -25.00
N ARG A 21 1.04 -1.26 -25.51
CA ARG A 21 0.20 -2.29 -24.88
C ARG A 21 0.89 -3.65 -24.82
N PHE A 22 1.53 -4.05 -25.91
CA PHE A 22 2.28 -5.32 -25.97
C PHE A 22 3.46 -5.33 -24.99
N ARG A 23 4.25 -4.26 -24.99
CA ARG A 23 5.39 -4.10 -24.07
C ARG A 23 4.94 -4.12 -22.60
N SER A 24 3.84 -3.43 -22.28
CA SER A 24 3.26 -3.42 -20.93
C SER A 24 2.82 -4.82 -20.50
N LYS A 25 2.12 -5.58 -21.35
CA LYS A 25 1.71 -6.96 -21.05
C LYS A 25 2.91 -7.88 -20.81
N LYS A 26 3.98 -7.76 -21.60
CA LYS A 26 5.20 -8.56 -21.43
C LYS A 26 5.86 -8.30 -20.06
N HIS A 27 5.99 -7.03 -19.67
CA HIS A 27 6.52 -6.67 -18.35
C HIS A 27 5.64 -7.20 -17.21
N GLU A 28 4.32 -7.11 -17.35
CA GLU A 28 3.38 -7.66 -16.37
C GLU A 28 3.51 -9.17 -16.21
N GLN A 29 3.63 -9.90 -17.30
CA GLN A 29 3.85 -11.35 -17.28
C GLN A 29 5.18 -11.73 -16.62
N GLN A 30 6.26 -11.02 -16.93
CA GLN A 30 7.57 -11.25 -16.29
C GLN A 30 7.50 -11.01 -14.77
N ARG A 31 6.81 -9.94 -14.35
CA ARG A 31 6.61 -9.63 -12.95
C ARG A 31 5.78 -10.70 -12.24
N SER A 32 4.68 -11.13 -12.84
CA SER A 32 3.86 -12.22 -12.28
C SER A 32 4.64 -13.52 -12.12
N LYS A 33 5.50 -13.89 -13.08
CA LYS A 33 6.39 -15.05 -12.96
C LYS A 33 7.39 -14.90 -11.81
N LEU A 34 7.91 -13.69 -11.58
CA LEU A 34 8.79 -13.41 -10.44
C LEU A 34 8.06 -13.65 -9.11
N PHE A 35 6.84 -13.11 -8.95
CA PHE A 35 6.05 -13.30 -7.74
C PHE A 35 5.60 -14.76 -7.55
N GLN A 36 5.34 -15.48 -8.61
CA GLN A 36 5.04 -16.91 -8.55
C GLN A 36 6.24 -17.72 -8.00
N ARG A 37 7.45 -17.43 -8.45
CA ARG A 37 8.68 -18.05 -7.91
C ARG A 37 8.90 -17.67 -6.45
N LEU A 38 8.71 -16.41 -6.11
CA LEU A 38 8.83 -15.91 -4.74
C LEU A 38 7.83 -16.60 -3.81
N ALA A 39 6.59 -16.78 -4.25
CA ALA A 39 5.57 -17.52 -3.50
C ALA A 39 6.02 -18.94 -3.18
N GLY A 40 6.56 -19.66 -4.17
CA GLY A 40 7.12 -21.02 -3.98
C GLY A 40 8.26 -21.04 -2.97
N GLN A 41 9.20 -20.09 -3.03
CA GLN A 41 10.32 -19.99 -2.07
C GLN A 41 9.87 -19.68 -0.64
N MET A 42 8.72 -19.03 -0.48
CA MET A 42 8.19 -18.60 0.81
C MET A 42 7.08 -19.50 1.35
N GLY A 43 6.75 -20.59 0.67
CA GLY A 43 5.61 -21.46 1.03
C GLY A 43 4.26 -20.75 0.98
N MET A 44 4.10 -19.74 0.10
CA MET A 44 2.87 -18.98 -0.08
C MET A 44 2.13 -19.41 -1.34
N GLN A 45 0.82 -19.29 -1.34
CA GLN A 45 0.00 -19.49 -2.53
C GLN A 45 0.05 -18.24 -3.40
N PHE A 46 0.19 -18.41 -4.72
CA PHE A 46 0.19 -17.32 -5.69
C PHE A 46 -1.13 -17.24 -6.47
N SER A 47 -1.62 -16.04 -6.67
CA SER A 47 -2.70 -15.73 -7.62
C SER A 47 -2.38 -14.46 -8.39
N ALA A 48 -2.51 -14.50 -9.72
CA ALA A 48 -2.28 -13.32 -10.56
C ALA A 48 -3.33 -12.21 -10.33
N LYS A 49 -4.52 -12.57 -9.88
CA LYS A 49 -5.65 -11.66 -9.62
C LYS A 49 -6.26 -11.92 -8.25
N MET A 50 -6.85 -10.89 -7.70
CA MET A 50 -7.54 -10.97 -6.41
C MET A 50 -8.99 -11.44 -6.56
N GLY A 51 -9.45 -12.31 -5.66
CA GLY A 51 -10.84 -12.75 -5.57
C GLY A 51 -11.80 -11.64 -5.11
N SER A 52 -13.08 -11.80 -5.44
CA SER A 52 -14.14 -10.82 -5.13
C SER A 52 -14.32 -10.58 -3.62
N ASP A 53 -14.24 -11.62 -2.81
CA ASP A 53 -14.51 -11.54 -1.37
C ASP A 53 -13.41 -10.76 -0.63
N PHE A 54 -12.17 -10.94 -1.04
CA PHE A 54 -11.08 -10.16 -0.47
C PHE A 54 -11.19 -8.67 -0.86
N ARG A 55 -11.66 -8.36 -2.08
CA ARG A 55 -11.93 -6.97 -2.47
C ARG A 55 -12.97 -6.29 -1.58
N LYS A 56 -13.98 -7.05 -1.11
CA LYS A 56 -14.98 -6.52 -0.17
C LYS A 56 -14.34 -6.16 1.17
N ARG A 57 -13.45 -7.03 1.68
CA ARG A 57 -12.71 -6.77 2.94
C ARG A 57 -11.84 -5.52 2.87
N LEU A 58 -11.16 -5.28 1.76
CA LEU A 58 -10.31 -4.10 1.59
C LEU A 58 -11.09 -2.77 1.63
N LYS A 59 -12.40 -2.78 1.35
CA LYS A 59 -13.23 -1.56 1.47
C LYS A 59 -13.36 -1.04 2.90
N ALA A 60 -13.04 -1.86 3.90
CA ALA A 60 -13.00 -1.44 5.29
C ALA A 60 -11.88 -0.42 5.57
N PHE A 61 -10.85 -0.39 4.74
CA PHE A 61 -9.75 0.55 4.88
C PHE A 61 -9.97 1.82 4.06
N ASN A 62 -9.66 2.97 4.67
CA ASN A 62 -9.88 4.28 4.07
C ASN A 62 -9.18 4.43 2.70
N ARG A 63 -8.01 3.82 2.54
CA ARG A 63 -7.24 3.83 1.29
C ARG A 63 -7.99 3.24 0.10
N PHE A 64 -8.87 2.27 0.33
CA PHE A 64 -9.69 1.61 -0.70
C PHE A 64 -11.13 2.10 -0.75
N ASN A 65 -11.52 2.97 0.19
CA ASN A 65 -12.86 3.55 0.23
C ASN A 65 -12.93 4.75 -0.74
N ASN A 66 -13.73 4.62 -1.80
CA ASN A 66 -13.87 5.63 -2.85
C ASN A 66 -14.43 6.98 -2.36
N ARG A 67 -14.98 7.05 -1.15
CA ARG A 67 -15.68 8.24 -0.63
C ARG A 67 -14.77 9.29 -0.01
N THR A 68 -13.58 8.92 0.46
CA THR A 68 -12.76 9.76 1.34
C THR A 68 -11.44 10.27 0.75
N HIS A 69 -10.92 9.67 -0.32
CA HIS A 69 -9.60 10.06 -0.83
C HIS A 69 -9.55 10.33 -2.33
N ARG A 70 -9.07 11.54 -2.72
CA ARG A 70 -8.70 11.86 -4.10
C ARG A 70 -7.62 10.92 -4.66
N GLN A 71 -6.81 10.30 -3.80
CA GLN A 71 -5.69 9.41 -4.14
C GLN A 71 -5.92 7.92 -3.82
N GLY A 72 -7.18 7.49 -3.60
CA GLY A 72 -7.50 6.10 -3.28
C GLY A 72 -7.06 5.10 -4.36
N HIS A 73 -6.74 3.86 -3.96
CA HIS A 73 -6.40 2.79 -4.90
C HIS A 73 -7.65 2.23 -5.58
N ARG A 74 -7.49 1.84 -6.85
CA ARG A 74 -8.53 1.09 -7.54
C ARG A 74 -8.42 -0.39 -7.18
N LEU A 75 -9.44 -0.96 -6.57
CA LEU A 75 -9.51 -2.39 -6.30
C LEU A 75 -9.39 -3.27 -7.57
N SER A 76 -9.71 -2.72 -8.74
CA SER A 76 -9.58 -3.39 -10.03
C SER A 76 -8.12 -3.60 -10.48
N THR A 77 -7.16 -2.88 -9.90
CA THR A 77 -5.74 -2.92 -10.28
C THR A 77 -4.87 -3.74 -9.33
N ILE A 78 -5.49 -4.55 -8.47
CA ILE A 78 -4.77 -5.43 -7.54
C ILE A 78 -4.31 -6.68 -8.29
N ARG A 79 -3.02 -6.99 -8.16
CA ARG A 79 -2.33 -8.08 -8.88
C ARG A 79 -1.30 -8.76 -8.00
N ASN A 80 -0.79 -9.89 -8.48
CA ASN A 80 0.33 -10.62 -7.87
C ASN A 80 0.12 -10.87 -6.38
N VAL A 81 -0.99 -11.55 -6.06
CA VAL A 81 -1.40 -11.82 -4.68
C VAL A 81 -0.68 -13.07 -4.18
N LEU A 82 0.07 -12.93 -3.11
CA LEU A 82 0.66 -14.01 -2.33
C LEU A 82 -0.16 -14.17 -1.05
N ARG A 83 -0.57 -15.39 -0.72
CA ARG A 83 -1.38 -15.67 0.46
C ARG A 83 -0.75 -16.77 1.30
N ASN A 84 -0.77 -16.59 2.61
CA ASN A 84 -0.44 -17.63 3.58
C ASN A 84 -1.40 -17.55 4.77
N ASN A 85 -1.57 -18.68 5.46
CA ASN A 85 -2.26 -18.74 6.74
C ASN A 85 -1.45 -19.62 7.68
N VAL A 86 -0.86 -19.04 8.71
CA VAL A 86 -0.03 -19.73 9.69
C VAL A 86 -0.50 -19.36 11.08
N ASN A 87 -0.80 -20.36 11.91
CA ASN A 87 -1.21 -20.18 13.30
C ASN A 87 -2.40 -19.20 13.47
N GLY A 88 -3.40 -19.27 12.57
CA GLY A 88 -4.57 -18.40 12.60
C GLY A 88 -4.34 -16.97 12.10
N VAL A 89 -3.14 -16.67 11.60
CA VAL A 89 -2.81 -15.38 10.99
C VAL A 89 -2.87 -15.51 9.47
N GLU A 90 -3.88 -14.92 8.85
CA GLU A 90 -3.95 -14.78 7.40
C GLU A 90 -3.07 -13.61 6.98
N THR A 91 -2.06 -13.89 6.17
CA THR A 91 -1.16 -12.87 5.60
C THR A 91 -1.33 -12.85 4.09
N LEU A 92 -1.60 -11.66 3.53
CA LEU A 92 -1.53 -11.45 2.09
C LEU A 92 -0.51 -10.37 1.78
N PHE A 93 0.20 -10.59 0.70
CA PHE A 93 0.93 -9.55 -0.01
C PHE A 93 0.27 -9.37 -1.37
N PHE A 94 0.15 -8.14 -1.83
CA PHE A 94 -0.32 -7.85 -3.17
C PHE A 94 0.18 -6.50 -3.66
N GLU A 95 0.16 -6.33 -4.97
CA GLU A 95 0.48 -5.07 -5.60
C GLU A 95 -0.79 -4.34 -6.02
N CYS A 96 -0.83 -3.05 -5.74
CA CYS A 96 -1.95 -2.19 -6.11
C CYS A 96 -1.46 -0.95 -6.86
N SER A 97 -2.16 -0.56 -7.91
CA SER A 97 -1.88 0.70 -8.61
C SER A 97 -2.61 1.85 -7.95
N PRO A 98 -1.95 2.97 -7.67
CA PRO A 98 -2.61 4.17 -7.17
C PRO A 98 -3.61 4.71 -8.19
N ARG A 99 -4.64 5.41 -7.70
CA ARG A 99 -5.68 6.02 -8.54
C ARG A 99 -5.05 7.10 -9.43
N GLY A 100 -5.30 7.03 -10.73
CA GLY A 100 -4.77 8.01 -11.69
C GLY A 100 -3.41 7.64 -12.31
N ALA A 101 -2.66 6.70 -11.76
CA ALA A 101 -1.49 6.15 -12.43
C ALA A 101 -1.94 5.29 -13.61
N GLY A 102 -1.80 5.81 -14.82
CA GLY A 102 -2.01 5.04 -16.05
C GLY A 102 -1.05 3.84 -16.10
N THR A 103 -1.45 2.80 -16.81
CA THR A 103 -0.59 1.70 -17.30
C THR A 103 0.53 1.19 -16.36
N GLY A 104 0.20 0.66 -15.19
CA GLY A 104 0.99 -0.42 -14.56
C GLY A 104 2.47 -0.17 -14.16
N ARG A 105 2.98 1.06 -14.25
CA ARG A 105 4.38 1.35 -13.92
C ARG A 105 4.61 1.57 -12.43
N ASN A 106 3.64 2.08 -11.72
CA ASN A 106 3.74 2.40 -10.29
C ASN A 106 2.82 1.48 -9.50
N MET A 107 3.29 0.27 -9.20
CA MET A 107 2.59 -0.69 -8.36
C MET A 107 3.13 -0.61 -6.94
N GLU A 108 2.28 -0.38 -5.99
CA GLU A 108 2.61 -0.26 -4.58
C GLU A 108 2.43 -1.59 -3.87
N PRO A 109 3.42 -2.05 -3.11
CA PRO A 109 3.32 -3.26 -2.30
C PRO A 109 2.46 -2.99 -1.08
N ILE A 110 1.52 -3.88 -0.82
CA ILE A 110 0.65 -3.83 0.36
C ILE A 110 0.70 -5.17 1.07
N PHE A 111 0.93 -5.13 2.37
CA PHE A 111 0.82 -6.27 3.27
C PHE A 111 -0.49 -6.16 4.03
N TYR A 112 -1.26 -7.23 4.02
CA TYR A 112 -2.48 -7.36 4.77
C TYR A 112 -2.34 -8.49 5.78
N PHE A 113 -2.80 -8.24 7.00
CA PHE A 113 -2.87 -9.21 8.08
C PHE A 113 -4.30 -9.28 8.61
N LYS A 114 -4.74 -10.51 8.89
CA LYS A 114 -5.97 -10.75 9.63
C LYS A 114 -5.73 -11.81 10.69
N SER A 115 -6.14 -11.53 11.92
CA SER A 115 -5.97 -12.43 13.05
C SER A 115 -6.95 -12.08 14.16
N SER A 116 -7.44 -13.09 14.87
CA SER A 116 -8.23 -12.90 16.09
C SER A 116 -7.47 -12.26 17.25
N SER A 117 -6.13 -12.21 17.17
CA SER A 117 -5.29 -11.48 18.13
C SER A 117 -5.26 -9.96 17.89
N LEU A 118 -5.79 -9.49 16.78
CA LEU A 118 -5.98 -8.07 16.52
C LEU A 118 -7.34 -7.62 17.06
N ASN A 119 -7.34 -6.54 17.82
CA ASN A 119 -8.55 -5.83 18.26
C ASN A 119 -8.31 -4.33 18.07
N LEU A 120 -8.28 -3.91 16.82
CA LEU A 120 -7.84 -2.58 16.43
C LEU A 120 -9.02 -1.62 16.32
N PRO A 121 -8.94 -0.41 16.91
CA PRO A 121 -9.83 0.67 16.52
C PRO A 121 -9.66 0.98 15.04
N ASN A 122 -10.61 1.71 14.45
CA ASN A 122 -10.39 2.23 13.11
C ASN A 122 -9.38 3.37 13.19
N PHE A 123 -8.18 3.15 12.67
CA PHE A 123 -7.12 4.16 12.61
C PHE A 123 -6.35 4.11 11.29
N HIS A 124 -5.70 5.23 11.01
CA HIS A 124 -4.79 5.41 9.89
C HIS A 124 -3.55 6.19 10.35
N ILE A 125 -2.38 5.56 10.26
CA ILE A 125 -1.07 6.21 10.41
C ILE A 125 -0.60 6.58 9.02
N ARG A 126 -0.34 7.85 8.79
CA ARG A 126 0.14 8.37 7.53
C ARG A 126 1.48 9.06 7.71
N HIS A 127 2.46 8.64 6.92
CA HIS A 127 3.70 9.40 6.80
C HIS A 127 3.46 10.70 6.04
N PHE A 128 4.06 11.81 6.49
CA PHE A 128 3.97 13.09 5.81
C PHE A 128 5.34 13.77 5.71
N ASN A 129 5.50 14.62 4.72
CA ASN A 129 6.66 15.48 4.60
C ASN A 129 6.44 16.78 5.42
N ILE A 130 7.52 17.37 5.98
CA ILE A 130 7.49 18.57 6.83
C ILE A 130 6.71 19.72 6.18
N HIS A 131 6.81 19.88 4.85
CA HIS A 131 6.07 20.91 4.11
C HIS A 131 4.55 20.68 4.10
N GLN A 132 4.07 19.45 4.22
CA GLN A 132 2.64 19.14 4.30
C GLN A 132 2.07 19.37 5.69
N ASN A 133 2.91 19.34 6.74
CA ASN A 133 2.49 19.50 8.12
C ASN A 133 1.94 20.92 8.41
N LEU A 134 2.60 21.95 7.89
CA LEU A 134 2.16 23.34 8.04
C LEU A 134 0.79 23.57 7.41
N PHE A 135 0.55 22.93 6.26
CA PHE A 135 -0.71 23.04 5.53
C PHE A 135 -1.86 22.31 6.24
N LEU A 136 -1.62 21.11 6.78
CA LEU A 136 -2.63 20.31 7.48
C LEU A 136 -3.04 20.93 8.82
N LYS A 137 -2.10 21.50 9.56
CA LYS A 137 -2.38 22.24 10.81
C LYS A 137 -3.23 23.49 10.58
N SER A 138 -3.04 24.16 9.44
CA SER A 138 -3.80 25.40 9.10
C SER A 138 -5.28 25.11 8.79
N PHE A 139 -5.64 23.89 8.36
CA PHE A 139 -7.00 23.56 7.93
C PHE A 139 -7.84 22.82 8.98
N GLY A 140 -7.40 22.74 10.23
CA GLY A 140 -8.20 22.11 11.30
C GLY A 140 -8.49 20.62 11.10
N LYS A 141 -7.90 19.97 10.09
CA LYS A 141 -7.97 18.51 9.86
C LYS A 141 -6.85 17.78 10.60
N GLY A 142 -6.53 18.26 11.81
CA GLY A 142 -5.52 17.68 12.67
C GLY A 142 -5.90 16.27 13.07
N GLY A 143 -4.98 15.32 12.84
CA GLY A 143 -5.07 14.01 13.44
C GLY A 143 -4.77 14.07 14.94
N VAL A 144 -4.84 12.90 15.58
CA VAL A 144 -4.44 12.74 16.98
C VAL A 144 -2.95 13.02 17.12
N GLN A 145 -2.60 13.88 18.04
CA GLN A 145 -1.20 14.11 18.40
C GLN A 145 -0.75 13.03 19.39
N ILE A 146 0.24 12.25 19.00
CA ILE A 146 0.89 11.25 19.86
C ILE A 146 2.06 11.92 20.55
N ASP A 147 2.18 11.73 21.86
CA ASP A 147 3.27 12.31 22.67
C ASP A 147 4.56 11.49 22.50
N HIS A 148 5.16 11.61 21.31
CA HIS A 148 6.40 10.97 20.94
C HIS A 148 7.07 11.80 19.84
N ALA A 149 8.15 12.52 20.19
CA ALA A 149 8.73 13.57 19.35
C ALA A 149 9.15 13.07 17.96
N ALA A 150 9.89 11.94 17.86
CA ALA A 150 10.36 11.41 16.60
C ALA A 150 9.21 10.93 15.69
N PHE A 151 8.16 10.38 16.29
CA PHE A 151 6.97 9.94 15.56
C PHE A 151 6.17 11.14 15.03
N SER A 152 5.87 12.11 15.90
CA SER A 152 5.04 13.27 15.57
C SER A 152 5.67 14.21 14.55
N GLN A 153 6.99 14.13 14.32
CA GLN A 153 7.68 14.84 13.25
C GLN A 153 7.43 14.21 11.87
N LYS A 154 7.15 12.92 11.79
CA LYS A 154 7.05 12.17 10.54
C LYS A 154 5.66 11.64 10.24
N TYR A 155 4.81 11.49 11.26
CA TYR A 155 3.54 10.77 11.13
C TYR A 155 2.34 11.55 11.67
N LEU A 156 1.22 11.38 11.00
CA LEU A 156 -0.11 11.83 11.42
C LEU A 156 -0.97 10.62 11.70
N VAL A 157 -1.69 10.63 12.81
CA VAL A 157 -2.66 9.59 13.16
C VAL A 157 -4.07 10.14 13.03
N GLN A 158 -4.90 9.46 12.25
CA GLN A 158 -6.34 9.69 12.22
C GLN A 158 -7.02 8.44 12.79
N CYS A 159 -7.98 8.60 13.71
CA CYS A 159 -8.67 7.47 14.31
C CYS A 159 -10.08 7.85 14.75
N SER A 160 -10.90 6.82 15.02
CA SER A 160 -12.25 6.96 15.58
C SER A 160 -12.23 7.02 17.11
N ASP A 161 -11.21 6.48 17.76
CA ASP A 161 -11.05 6.42 19.21
C ASP A 161 -9.60 6.72 19.60
N GLU A 162 -9.38 7.96 20.04
CA GLU A 162 -8.06 8.46 20.40
C GLU A 162 -7.49 7.76 21.63
N ASN A 163 -8.32 7.52 22.64
CA ASN A 163 -7.86 6.91 23.89
C ASN A 163 -7.36 5.47 23.67
N THR A 164 -8.09 4.70 22.86
CA THR A 164 -7.70 3.33 22.53
C THR A 164 -6.42 3.32 21.69
N VAL A 165 -6.27 4.24 20.73
CA VAL A 165 -5.06 4.35 19.89
C VAL A 165 -3.83 4.72 20.73
N ARG A 166 -3.96 5.67 21.67
CA ARG A 166 -2.85 6.04 22.57
C ARG A 166 -2.36 4.86 23.43
N LYS A 167 -3.28 4.01 23.90
CA LYS A 167 -2.93 2.81 24.67
C LYS A 167 -2.33 1.70 23.79
N LEU A 168 -2.76 1.61 22.52
CA LEU A 168 -2.31 0.60 21.58
C LEU A 168 -0.86 0.84 21.12
N PHE A 169 -0.43 2.10 21.02
CA PHE A 169 0.88 2.45 20.49
C PHE A 169 1.92 2.52 21.62
N SER A 170 2.63 1.41 21.83
CA SER A 170 3.76 1.38 22.78
C SER A 170 4.93 2.23 22.26
N ASP A 171 5.81 2.68 23.18
CA ASP A 171 6.99 3.44 22.82
C ASP A 171 7.90 2.65 21.84
N GLU A 172 8.04 1.33 22.03
CA GLU A 172 8.82 0.48 21.13
C GLU A 172 8.23 0.43 19.72
N PHE A 173 6.90 0.47 19.59
CA PHE A 173 6.24 0.56 18.29
C PHE A 173 6.50 1.92 17.63
N LEU A 174 6.36 3.00 18.40
CA LEU A 174 6.58 4.36 17.92
C LEU A 174 8.03 4.60 17.51
N ASP A 175 8.98 4.11 18.30
CA ASP A 175 10.40 4.13 17.96
C ASP A 175 10.70 3.33 16.69
N PHE A 176 10.14 2.11 16.60
CA PHE A 176 10.33 1.27 15.44
C PHE A 176 9.84 1.93 14.15
N ILE A 177 8.61 2.47 14.15
CA ILE A 177 8.06 3.05 12.92
C ILE A 177 8.76 4.35 12.55
N SER A 178 9.22 5.13 13.55
CA SER A 178 9.94 6.39 13.34
C SER A 178 11.37 6.19 12.80
N SER A 179 12.01 5.07 13.16
CA SER A 179 13.39 4.75 12.78
C SER A 179 13.49 4.00 11.46
N ASN A 180 12.37 3.54 10.91
CA ASN A 180 12.34 2.78 9.66
C ASN A 180 11.82 3.63 8.50
N ASP A 181 11.87 3.03 7.31
CA ASP A 181 11.31 3.65 6.11
C ASP A 181 9.85 4.00 6.33
N SER A 182 9.41 5.03 5.60
CA SER A 182 8.06 5.57 5.66
C SER A 182 7.00 4.51 5.36
N PHE A 183 6.30 4.08 6.38
CA PHE A 183 5.16 3.18 6.27
C PHE A 183 3.87 3.90 6.63
N ASP A 184 2.84 3.66 5.84
CA ASP A 184 1.48 3.93 6.24
C ASP A 184 0.86 2.65 6.81
N VAL A 185 0.02 2.79 7.84
CA VAL A 185 -0.64 1.66 8.50
C VAL A 185 -2.11 1.98 8.72
N ASP A 186 -3.00 1.10 8.24
CA ASP A 186 -4.43 1.18 8.56
C ASP A 186 -4.82 -0.02 9.41
N GLY A 187 -5.55 0.21 10.51
CA GLY A 187 -6.13 -0.81 11.36
C GLY A 187 -7.65 -0.73 11.39
N ASN A 188 -8.33 -1.90 11.42
CA ASN A 188 -9.77 -1.97 11.57
C ASN A 188 -10.21 -3.37 12.08
N GLY A 189 -10.63 -3.47 13.35
CA GLY A 189 -11.05 -4.72 13.96
C GLY A 189 -9.97 -5.78 13.97
N ASP A 190 -10.26 -6.93 13.38
CA ASP A 190 -9.36 -8.08 13.29
C ASP A 190 -8.36 -8.02 12.12
N GLN A 191 -8.23 -6.86 11.46
CA GLN A 191 -7.43 -6.72 10.23
C GLN A 191 -6.65 -5.41 10.16
N MET A 192 -5.51 -5.46 9.46
CA MET A 192 -4.68 -4.31 9.20
C MET A 192 -3.99 -4.40 7.84
N ILE A 193 -3.61 -3.26 7.30
CA ILE A 193 -2.72 -3.15 6.14
C ILE A 193 -1.51 -2.30 6.47
N VAL A 194 -0.37 -2.70 5.92
CA VAL A 194 0.90 -1.96 5.97
C VAL A 194 1.39 -1.76 4.55
N TYR A 195 1.75 -0.55 4.20
CA TYR A 195 2.25 -0.23 2.88
C TYR A 195 3.27 0.91 2.96
N ARG A 196 4.14 1.00 1.97
CA ARG A 196 5.14 2.07 1.92
C ARG A 196 4.49 3.36 1.49
N ALA A 197 4.73 4.45 2.22
CA ALA A 197 4.26 5.77 1.82
C ALA A 197 4.88 6.16 0.47
N MET A 198 4.06 6.58 -0.48
CA MET A 198 4.55 7.14 -1.73
C MET A 198 4.85 8.62 -1.52
N TYR A 199 6.12 8.99 -1.64
CA TYR A 199 6.48 10.40 -1.65
C TYR A 199 6.11 11.04 -2.99
N GLU A 200 5.51 12.21 -2.94
CA GLU A 200 5.27 13.09 -4.09
C GLU A 200 6.54 13.90 -4.48
N ASP A 201 7.71 13.53 -4.02
CA ASP A 201 8.97 14.27 -4.26
C ASP A 201 9.52 14.15 -5.69
N GLY A 202 8.75 13.54 -6.58
CA GLY A 202 9.16 13.37 -7.98
C GLY A 202 10.26 12.33 -8.21
N SER A 203 10.82 11.71 -7.17
CA SER A 203 11.83 10.67 -7.30
C SER A 203 11.22 9.31 -7.70
N THR A 204 10.24 9.36 -8.59
CA THR A 204 9.41 8.23 -9.02
C THR A 204 10.14 7.15 -9.81
N ASN A 205 11.46 7.25 -9.98
CA ASN A 205 12.18 6.35 -10.87
C ASN A 205 12.24 4.89 -10.41
N ASN A 206 11.91 4.57 -9.15
CA ASN A 206 11.99 3.20 -8.61
C ASN A 206 10.74 2.67 -7.88
N ILE A 207 9.65 3.41 -7.75
CA ILE A 207 8.47 3.02 -6.93
C ILE A 207 7.76 1.75 -7.46
N GLY A 208 8.03 1.32 -8.65
CA GLY A 208 7.34 0.16 -9.26
C GLY A 208 8.10 -1.15 -9.27
N ARG A 209 9.28 -1.24 -8.68
CA ARG A 209 10.13 -2.43 -8.79
C ARG A 209 10.76 -2.79 -7.45
N ILE A 210 9.97 -3.33 -6.55
CA ILE A 210 10.56 -4.04 -5.42
C ILE A 210 11.33 -5.23 -5.99
N ASP A 211 12.63 -5.27 -5.75
CA ASP A 211 13.42 -6.47 -5.98
C ASP A 211 13.17 -7.50 -4.85
N LEU A 212 13.76 -8.67 -4.97
CA LEU A 212 13.57 -9.75 -4.01
C LEU A 212 14.10 -9.43 -2.60
N ASN A 213 15.19 -8.68 -2.52
CA ASN A 213 15.83 -8.34 -1.23
C ASN A 213 15.02 -7.25 -0.56
N GLU A 214 14.65 -6.22 -1.30
CA GLU A 214 13.76 -5.16 -0.85
C GLU A 214 12.40 -5.73 -0.40
N PHE A 215 11.84 -6.70 -1.14
CA PHE A 215 10.60 -7.38 -0.72
C PHE A 215 10.74 -8.09 0.62
N LYS A 216 11.84 -8.82 0.85
CA LYS A 216 12.08 -9.51 2.12
C LYS A 216 12.20 -8.54 3.28
N ASP A 217 12.92 -7.43 3.10
CA ASP A 217 13.08 -6.38 4.11
C ASP A 217 11.73 -5.75 4.46
N VAL A 218 10.98 -5.27 3.45
CA VAL A 218 9.66 -4.67 3.66
C VAL A 218 8.68 -5.65 4.32
N LYS A 219 8.71 -6.94 3.93
CA LYS A 219 7.92 -7.98 4.59
C LYS A 219 8.29 -8.13 6.05
N GLN A 220 9.58 -8.20 6.39
CA GLN A 220 10.03 -8.35 7.79
C GLN A 220 9.55 -7.16 8.64
N LYS A 221 9.67 -5.95 8.12
CA LYS A 221 9.19 -4.72 8.77
C LYS A 221 7.67 -4.73 8.95
N ALA A 222 6.90 -5.12 7.92
CA ALA A 222 5.45 -5.23 8.02
C ALA A 222 5.00 -6.28 9.04
N VAL A 223 5.68 -7.44 9.11
CA VAL A 223 5.44 -8.46 10.14
C VAL A 223 5.77 -7.93 11.53
N LYS A 224 6.80 -7.11 11.68
CA LYS A 224 7.16 -6.51 12.97
C LYS A 224 6.09 -5.50 13.42
N VAL A 225 5.55 -4.67 12.51
CA VAL A 225 4.40 -3.80 12.79
C VAL A 225 3.20 -4.63 13.27
N TYR A 226 2.86 -5.73 12.57
CA TYR A 226 1.80 -6.63 12.99
C TYR A 226 2.03 -7.16 14.42
N LYS A 227 3.25 -7.61 14.73
CA LYS A 227 3.58 -8.15 16.05
C LYS A 227 3.43 -7.13 17.17
N TYR A 228 3.75 -5.87 16.94
CA TYR A 228 3.54 -4.82 17.94
C TYR A 228 2.05 -4.61 18.21
N LEU A 229 1.23 -4.53 17.16
CA LEU A 229 -0.20 -4.22 17.26
C LEU A 229 -1.08 -5.44 17.65
N SER A 230 -0.52 -6.66 17.63
CA SER A 230 -1.22 -7.90 18.03
C SER A 230 -0.91 -8.34 19.48
N ARG A 231 -0.05 -7.61 20.19
CA ARG A 231 0.21 -7.91 21.61
C ARG A 231 -1.02 -7.49 22.43
N PRO A 232 -1.48 -8.33 23.37
CA PRO A 232 -2.42 -7.87 24.37
C PRO A 232 -1.76 -6.75 25.17
N GLY A 233 -2.42 -5.60 25.26
CA GLY A 233 -2.02 -4.49 26.12
C GLY A 233 -2.13 -4.84 27.59
#